data_ffbf8fa4c304562baafb35254b3440ca
#
_entry.id   ffbf8fa4c304562baafb35254b3440ca
#
_cell.length_a   1.000
_cell.length_b   1.000
_cell.length_c   1.000
_cell.angle_alpha   90.00
_cell.angle_beta   90.00
_cell.angle_gamma   90.00
#
_symmetry.space_group_name_H-M   'P 1'
#
loop_
_entity.id
_entity.type
_entity.pdbx_description
1 polymer ?
#
loop_
_entity_poly.entity_id
_entity_poly.type
_entity_poly.pdbx_seq_one_letter_code
_entity_poly.pdbx_strand_id
1 'polypeptide(L)'
;MRRHPEKRGEQHGKQKKIALINDLTGFGRCSTAVMAPIVSAMKIQAVAVPTAILSAHTQFPTYYFDDYTDRMKEYIQTYKDLKLDFDAISTGFLGSEQQVDIVLDFIRHFKTDRNFVIVDPVMGDYGKLYRTYTK
;
A
#
# COMPACT_ATOMS: atom_id res chain seq x y z
N MET A 1 18.43 -33.18 41.18
CA MET A 1 18.58 -31.99 40.32
C MET A 1 18.01 -32.37 38.93
N ARG A 2 16.74 -32.02 38.64
CA ARG A 2 16.06 -32.38 37.39
C ARG A 2 16.27 -31.21 36.42
N ARG A 3 16.97 -31.44 35.30
CA ARG A 3 17.13 -30.48 34.20
C ARG A 3 15.78 -30.36 33.47
N HIS A 4 15.22 -29.16 33.45
CA HIS A 4 14.09 -28.85 32.56
C HIS A 4 14.57 -28.91 31.11
N PRO A 5 13.78 -29.54 30.20
CA PRO A 5 14.10 -29.49 28.78
C PRO A 5 13.91 -28.04 28.31
N GLU A 6 14.94 -27.50 27.65
CA GLU A 6 14.85 -26.25 26.92
C GLU A 6 13.70 -26.34 25.91
N LYS A 7 12.71 -25.47 26.03
CA LYS A 7 11.70 -25.29 25.01
C LYS A 7 12.42 -24.84 23.75
N ARG A 8 12.45 -25.69 22.72
CA ARG A 8 12.78 -25.28 21.37
C ARG A 8 11.88 -24.13 21.02
N GLY A 9 12.44 -22.93 20.86
CA GLY A 9 11.73 -21.76 20.39
C GLY A 9 11.08 -22.11 19.05
N GLU A 10 9.75 -22.10 19.01
CA GLU A 10 9.01 -22.08 17.78
C GLU A 10 9.54 -20.86 17.01
N GLN A 11 10.25 -21.09 15.91
CA GLN A 11 10.55 -20.04 14.93
C GLN A 11 9.18 -19.64 14.35
N HIS A 12 8.55 -18.65 14.97
CA HIS A 12 7.44 -17.96 14.38
C HIS A 12 7.99 -17.34 13.09
N GLY A 13 7.59 -17.92 11.95
CA GLY A 13 8.02 -17.44 10.63
C GLY A 13 7.77 -15.92 10.58
N LYS A 14 8.74 -15.16 10.05
CA LYS A 14 8.65 -13.70 9.92
C LYS A 14 7.32 -13.36 9.26
N GLN A 15 6.50 -12.51 9.89
CA GLN A 15 5.20 -12.09 9.35
C GLN A 15 5.39 -11.47 7.96
N LYS A 16 4.69 -11.99 6.97
CA LYS A 16 4.71 -11.45 5.61
C LYS A 16 4.09 -10.05 5.58
N LYS A 17 4.62 -9.20 4.70
CA LYS A 17 4.19 -7.82 4.52
C LYS A 17 3.94 -7.51 3.06
N ILE A 18 2.89 -6.73 2.80
CA ILE A 18 2.62 -6.16 1.49
C ILE A 18 2.55 -4.63 1.61
N ALA A 19 3.29 -3.93 0.75
CA ALA A 19 3.10 -2.50 0.58
C ALA A 19 1.87 -2.24 -0.28
N LEU A 20 0.92 -1.46 0.23
CA LEU A 20 -0.28 -1.02 -0.48
C LEU A 20 -0.13 0.45 -0.87
N ILE A 21 0.26 0.70 -2.12
CA ILE A 21 0.40 2.04 -2.68
C ILE A 21 -0.94 2.43 -3.29
N ASN A 22 -1.77 3.14 -2.50
CA ASN A 22 -3.14 3.44 -2.87
C ASN A 22 -3.69 4.59 -2.02
N ASP A 23 -4.85 5.14 -2.39
CA ASP A 23 -5.52 6.11 -1.55
C ASP A 23 -6.06 5.51 -0.25
N LEU A 24 -6.20 6.37 0.75
CA LEU A 24 -6.89 6.11 2.01
C LEU A 24 -8.24 6.79 1.97
N THR A 25 -9.30 6.02 1.82
CA THR A 25 -10.68 6.54 1.82
C THR A 25 -11.40 6.14 3.10
N GLY A 26 -11.91 7.12 3.85
CA GLY A 26 -12.53 6.89 5.15
C GLY A 26 -13.87 6.17 5.04
N PHE A 27 -14.78 6.69 4.19
CA PHE A 27 -16.11 6.12 3.99
C PHE A 27 -16.31 5.66 2.55
N GLY A 28 -16.79 4.42 2.34
CA GLY A 28 -17.17 3.91 1.02
C GLY A 28 -16.51 2.63 0.55
N ARG A 29 -15.77 1.90 1.38
CA ARG A 29 -15.23 0.55 1.10
C ARG A 29 -14.50 0.44 -0.23
N CYS A 30 -13.46 1.20 -0.43
CA CYS A 30 -12.60 1.13 -1.61
C CYS A 30 -11.13 1.22 -1.23
N SER A 31 -10.27 0.96 -2.18
CA SER A 31 -8.82 1.15 -2.09
C SER A 31 -8.19 0.49 -0.85
N THR A 32 -7.39 1.17 -0.09
CA THR A 32 -6.73 0.62 1.10
C THR A 32 -7.73 0.15 2.16
N ALA A 33 -8.89 0.84 2.31
CA ALA A 33 -9.92 0.46 3.28
C ALA A 33 -10.54 -0.92 3.01
N VAL A 34 -10.53 -1.40 1.77
CA VAL A 34 -10.94 -2.76 1.40
C VAL A 34 -9.77 -3.73 1.47
N MET A 35 -8.62 -3.34 0.92
CA MET A 35 -7.47 -4.25 0.79
C MET A 35 -6.87 -4.62 2.15
N ALA A 36 -6.72 -3.66 3.06
CA ALA A 36 -6.07 -3.90 4.34
C ALA A 36 -6.76 -4.96 5.21
N PRO A 37 -8.10 -4.95 5.41
CA PRO A 37 -8.76 -6.01 6.18
C PRO A 37 -8.69 -7.37 5.50
N ILE A 38 -8.77 -7.45 4.16
CA ILE A 38 -8.65 -8.70 3.42
C ILE A 38 -7.26 -9.29 3.60
N VAL A 39 -6.22 -8.49 3.39
CA VAL A 39 -4.82 -8.87 3.57
C VAL A 39 -4.55 -9.32 5.01
N SER A 40 -5.12 -8.61 6.00
CA SER A 40 -5.00 -8.97 7.42
C SER A 40 -5.68 -10.32 7.73
N ALA A 41 -6.84 -10.60 7.13
CA ALA A 41 -7.51 -11.90 7.25
C ALA A 41 -6.68 -13.05 6.69
N MET A 42 -5.82 -12.77 5.70
CA MET A 42 -4.83 -13.70 5.15
C MET A 42 -3.56 -13.83 6.00
N LYS A 43 -3.52 -13.22 7.19
CA LYS A 43 -2.37 -13.17 8.11
C LYS A 43 -1.12 -12.49 7.51
N ILE A 44 -1.34 -11.54 6.62
CA ILE A 44 -0.31 -10.70 6.01
C ILE A 44 -0.46 -9.28 6.57
N GLN A 45 0.64 -8.63 6.92
CA GLN A 45 0.61 -7.24 7.34
C GLN A 45 0.44 -6.32 6.12
N ALA A 46 -0.63 -5.57 6.09
CA ALA A 46 -0.82 -4.48 5.14
C ALA A 46 -0.05 -3.24 5.62
N VAL A 47 0.83 -2.73 4.78
CA VAL A 47 1.62 -1.52 5.05
C VAL A 47 1.24 -0.46 4.03
N ALA A 48 0.52 0.57 4.47
CA ALA A 48 -0.01 1.59 3.58
C ALA A 48 1.08 2.56 3.11
N VAL A 49 1.03 2.91 1.82
CA VAL A 49 1.77 4.03 1.21
C VAL A 49 0.73 4.94 0.57
N PRO A 50 0.25 5.96 1.28
CA PRO A 50 -0.85 6.80 0.80
C PRO A 50 -0.47 7.61 -0.45
N THR A 51 -1.37 7.63 -1.43
CA THR A 51 -1.29 8.51 -2.62
C THR A 51 -2.24 9.70 -2.50
N ALA A 52 -3.37 9.50 -1.84
CA ALA A 52 -4.34 10.53 -1.50
C ALA A 52 -5.10 10.14 -0.23
N ILE A 53 -5.69 11.11 0.43
CA ILE A 53 -6.57 10.90 1.59
C ILE A 53 -7.94 11.49 1.25
N LEU A 54 -8.98 10.64 1.30
CA LEU A 54 -10.35 11.03 1.02
C LEU A 54 -11.22 10.80 2.26
N SER A 55 -12.13 11.75 2.53
CA SER A 55 -13.12 11.52 3.58
C SER A 55 -14.19 10.51 3.19
N ALA A 56 -14.54 10.45 1.89
CA ALA A 56 -15.50 9.51 1.34
C ALA A 56 -15.15 9.18 -0.12
N HIS A 57 -15.71 8.07 -0.61
CA HIS A 57 -15.58 7.66 -2.01
C HIS A 57 -16.11 8.73 -2.97
N THR A 58 -15.44 8.92 -4.10
CA THR A 58 -15.75 9.98 -5.09
C THR A 58 -17.12 9.86 -5.76
N GLN A 59 -17.84 8.77 -5.59
CA GLN A 59 -19.22 8.60 -6.05
C GLN A 59 -20.26 9.27 -5.12
N PHE A 60 -19.87 9.65 -3.89
CA PHE A 60 -20.74 10.41 -3.02
C PHE A 60 -20.85 11.86 -3.47
N PRO A 61 -21.97 12.55 -3.17
CA PRO A 61 -22.20 13.93 -3.61
C PRO A 61 -21.16 14.94 -3.11
N THR A 62 -20.55 14.62 -1.96
CA THR A 62 -19.52 15.45 -1.33
C THR A 62 -18.45 14.59 -0.68
N TYR A 63 -17.22 15.01 -0.80
CA TYR A 63 -16.05 14.41 -0.15
C TYR A 63 -14.92 15.43 -0.04
N TYR A 64 -14.05 15.22 0.93
CA TYR A 64 -12.77 15.94 1.02
C TYR A 64 -11.70 15.11 0.30
N PHE A 65 -10.81 15.76 -0.41
CA PHE A 65 -9.67 15.13 -1.10
C PHE A 65 -8.40 15.90 -0.77
N ASP A 66 -7.41 15.20 -0.25
CA ASP A 66 -6.05 15.69 -0.04
C ASP A 66 -5.08 14.87 -0.90
N ASP A 67 -4.43 15.53 -1.86
CA ASP A 67 -3.36 14.94 -2.66
C ASP A 67 -2.11 14.78 -1.78
N TYR A 68 -1.62 13.57 -1.65
CA TYR A 68 -0.49 13.27 -0.76
C TYR A 68 0.88 13.34 -1.44
N THR A 69 0.95 13.74 -2.70
CA THR A 69 2.15 13.72 -3.55
C THR A 69 3.36 14.36 -2.86
N ASP A 70 3.20 15.57 -2.32
CA ASP A 70 4.30 16.33 -1.71
C ASP A 70 4.85 15.68 -0.43
N ARG A 71 4.06 14.82 0.21
CA ARG A 71 4.42 14.15 1.47
C ARG A 71 4.92 12.71 1.27
N MET A 72 4.69 12.12 0.11
CA MET A 72 5.01 10.72 -0.16
C MET A 72 6.49 10.40 0.02
N LYS A 73 7.39 11.27 -0.44
CA LYS A 73 8.83 11.03 -0.36
C LYS A 73 9.31 10.95 1.09
N GLU A 74 8.88 11.88 1.94
CA GLU A 74 9.21 11.90 3.37
C GLU A 74 8.60 10.70 4.10
N TYR A 75 7.35 10.37 3.78
CA TYR A 75 6.66 9.19 4.30
C TYR A 75 7.41 7.89 3.98
N ILE A 76 7.80 7.72 2.72
CA ILE A 76 8.55 6.55 2.23
C ILE A 76 9.96 6.50 2.84
N GLN A 77 10.59 7.65 3.10
CA GLN A 77 11.92 7.71 3.70
C GLN A 77 11.94 7.00 5.06
N THR A 78 10.88 7.13 5.86
CA THR A 78 10.75 6.37 7.12
C THR A 78 10.84 4.86 6.90
N TYR A 79 10.26 4.33 5.83
CA TYR A 79 10.33 2.89 5.53
C TYR A 79 11.73 2.46 5.11
N LYS A 80 12.48 3.33 4.41
CA LYS A 80 13.88 3.11 4.07
C LYS A 80 14.76 3.12 5.31
N ASP A 81 14.57 4.10 6.21
CA ASP A 81 15.34 4.24 7.45
C ASP A 81 15.11 3.06 8.40
N LEU A 82 13.88 2.57 8.48
CA LEU A 82 13.51 1.37 9.22
C LEU A 82 13.97 0.06 8.53
N LYS A 83 14.55 0.16 7.32
CA LYS A 83 14.99 -0.98 6.51
C LYS A 83 13.89 -2.04 6.36
N LEU A 84 12.67 -1.59 6.08
CA LEU A 84 11.56 -2.50 5.86
C LEU A 84 11.83 -3.38 4.64
N ASP A 85 11.34 -4.58 4.69
CA ASP A 85 11.25 -5.51 3.57
C ASP A 85 9.80 -5.89 3.31
N PHE A 86 9.48 -6.16 2.07
CA PHE A 86 8.14 -6.54 1.64
C PHE A 86 8.18 -7.85 0.86
N ASP A 87 7.17 -8.70 1.07
CA ASP A 87 6.96 -9.91 0.27
C ASP A 87 6.20 -9.59 -1.02
N ALA A 88 5.44 -8.52 -1.03
CA ALA A 88 4.76 -7.99 -2.21
C ALA A 88 4.63 -6.46 -2.16
N ILE A 89 4.52 -5.86 -3.34
CA ILE A 89 4.21 -4.45 -3.54
C ILE A 89 3.00 -4.41 -4.47
N SER A 90 1.94 -3.73 -4.06
CA SER A 90 0.74 -3.54 -4.88
C SER A 90 0.48 -2.07 -5.11
N THR A 91 0.29 -1.67 -6.37
CA THR A 91 -0.11 -0.31 -6.72
C THR A 91 -1.60 -0.26 -7.03
N GLY A 92 -2.23 0.85 -6.71
CA GLY A 92 -3.60 1.19 -7.06
C GLY A 92 -3.67 2.60 -7.64
N PHE A 93 -4.56 3.43 -7.11
CA PHE A 93 -4.74 4.79 -7.60
C PHE A 93 -3.48 5.66 -7.44
N LEU A 94 -3.06 6.27 -8.56
CA LEU A 94 -2.01 7.29 -8.63
C LEU A 94 -2.62 8.56 -9.24
N GLY A 95 -2.46 9.69 -8.54
CA GLY A 95 -3.12 10.95 -8.90
C GLY A 95 -2.35 11.82 -9.90
N SER A 96 -1.08 11.51 -10.20
CA SER A 96 -0.23 12.35 -11.06
C SER A 96 0.98 11.59 -11.62
N GLU A 97 1.60 12.13 -12.68
CA GLU A 97 2.88 11.62 -13.20
C GLU A 97 3.98 11.66 -12.15
N GLN A 98 4.00 12.69 -11.31
CA GLN A 98 4.97 12.79 -10.21
C GLN A 98 4.82 11.62 -9.22
N GLN A 99 3.60 11.17 -8.94
CA GLN A 99 3.39 9.96 -8.13
C GLN A 99 3.91 8.70 -8.81
N VAL A 100 3.78 8.59 -10.13
CA VAL A 100 4.36 7.47 -10.89
C VAL A 100 5.86 7.40 -10.68
N ASP A 101 6.58 8.52 -10.79
CA ASP A 101 8.03 8.57 -10.58
C ASP A 101 8.40 8.17 -9.14
N ILE A 102 7.67 8.67 -8.13
CA ILE A 102 7.88 8.31 -6.72
C ILE A 102 7.68 6.81 -6.51
N VAL A 103 6.65 6.23 -7.12
CA VAL A 103 6.33 4.80 -7.01
C VAL A 103 7.35 3.94 -7.73
N LEU A 104 7.84 4.37 -8.89
CA LEU A 104 8.94 3.68 -9.57
C LEU A 104 10.21 3.66 -8.71
N ASP A 105 10.53 4.77 -8.03
CA ASP A 105 11.67 4.83 -7.10
C ASP A 105 11.45 3.92 -5.87
N PHE A 106 10.22 3.86 -5.35
CA PHE A 106 9.84 2.91 -4.30
C PHE A 106 10.06 1.46 -4.75
N ILE A 107 9.55 1.10 -5.93
CA ILE A 107 9.72 -0.24 -6.49
C ILE A 107 11.20 -0.56 -6.70
N ARG A 108 12.00 0.34 -7.29
CA ARG A 108 13.44 0.13 -7.49
C ARG A 108 14.18 -0.12 -6.18
N HIS A 109 13.77 0.54 -5.08
CA HIS A 109 14.41 0.38 -3.78
C HIS A 109 14.03 -0.92 -3.08
N PHE A 110 12.74 -1.29 -3.10
CA PHE A 110 12.20 -2.41 -2.32
C PHE A 110 12.01 -3.70 -3.11
N LYS A 111 12.09 -3.67 -4.45
CA LYS A 111 11.98 -4.87 -5.30
C LYS A 111 13.23 -5.75 -5.12
N THR A 112 12.96 -7.03 -4.94
CA THR A 112 13.97 -8.11 -4.89
C THR A 112 13.54 -9.27 -5.77
N ASP A 113 14.40 -10.24 -5.98
CA ASP A 113 14.06 -11.46 -6.74
C ASP A 113 13.03 -12.35 -6.04
N ARG A 114 12.74 -12.07 -4.76
CA ARG A 114 11.84 -12.88 -3.92
C ARG A 114 10.47 -12.28 -3.67
N ASN A 115 10.26 -11.02 -4.05
CA ASN A 115 8.97 -10.36 -3.87
C ASN A 115 8.23 -10.13 -5.19
N PHE A 116 6.92 -9.98 -5.10
CA PHE A 116 6.06 -9.71 -6.26
C PHE A 116 5.76 -8.22 -6.35
N VAL A 117 5.61 -7.71 -7.58
CA VAL A 117 5.04 -6.40 -7.85
C VAL A 117 3.76 -6.62 -8.64
N ILE A 118 2.66 -6.14 -8.08
CA ILE A 118 1.31 -6.20 -8.67
C ILE A 118 0.95 -4.77 -9.05
N VAL A 119 0.75 -4.53 -10.35
CA VAL A 119 0.36 -3.21 -10.85
C VAL A 119 -1.09 -3.27 -11.29
N ASP A 120 -1.93 -2.49 -10.60
CA ASP A 120 -3.30 -2.22 -11.03
C ASP A 120 -3.32 -0.86 -11.75
N PRO A 121 -3.48 -0.82 -13.09
CA PRO A 121 -3.52 0.42 -13.85
C PRO A 121 -4.90 1.08 -13.73
N VAL A 122 -5.22 1.58 -12.54
CA VAL A 122 -6.50 2.23 -12.19
C VAL A 122 -6.71 3.47 -13.06
N MET A 123 -7.44 3.35 -14.16
CA MET A 123 -7.67 4.43 -15.12
C MET A 123 -9.14 4.87 -15.20
N GLY A 124 -10.08 4.00 -14.88
CA GLY A 124 -11.49 4.31 -15.01
C GLY A 124 -12.40 3.13 -14.68
N ASP A 125 -13.71 3.40 -14.65
CA ASP A 125 -14.77 2.43 -14.40
C ASP A 125 -15.88 2.57 -15.43
N TYR A 126 -16.57 1.45 -15.74
CA TYR A 126 -17.74 1.41 -16.62
C TYR A 126 -17.49 2.10 -17.97
N GLY A 127 -16.28 1.94 -18.54
CA GLY A 127 -15.90 2.54 -19.83
C GLY A 127 -15.64 4.05 -19.78
N LYS A 128 -15.52 4.66 -18.61
CA LYS A 128 -15.21 6.08 -18.41
C LYS A 128 -13.92 6.25 -17.66
N LEU A 129 -13.05 7.14 -18.15
CA LEU A 129 -11.82 7.51 -17.43
C LEU A 129 -12.17 8.30 -16.17
N TYR A 130 -11.37 8.12 -15.10
CA TYR A 130 -11.41 9.00 -13.94
C TYR A 130 -10.96 10.41 -14.32
N ARG A 131 -11.45 11.42 -13.60
CA ARG A 131 -11.18 12.84 -13.87
C ARG A 131 -9.70 13.23 -13.79
N THR A 132 -8.89 12.43 -13.15
CA THR A 132 -7.44 12.61 -13.02
C THR A 132 -6.68 12.25 -14.30
N TYR A 133 -7.31 11.56 -15.24
CA TYR A 133 -6.71 11.23 -16.53
C TYR A 133 -7.18 12.24 -17.59
N THR A 134 -6.25 13.03 -18.10
CA THR A 134 -6.45 13.88 -19.28
C THR A 134 -6.08 13.11 -20.55
N LYS A 135 -6.80 13.42 -21.64
CA LYS A 135 -6.47 12.87 -22.96
C LYS A 135 -5.18 13.48 -23.49
#